data_5f579362d064a1fff991bd38fc47b957
#
_entry.id   5f579362d064a1fff991bd38fc47b957
#
_cell.length_a   1.000
_cell.length_b   1.000
_cell.length_c   1.000
_cell.angle_alpha   90.00
_cell.angle_beta   90.00
_cell.angle_gamma   90.00
#
_symmetry.space_group_name_H-M   'P 1'
#
loop_
_entity.id
_entity.type
_entity.pdbx_description
1 polymer ?
#
loop_
_entity_poly.entity_id
_entity_poly.type
_entity_poly.pdbx_seq_one_letter_code
_entity_poly.pdbx_strand_id
1 'polypeptide(L)'
;MITLRKLTDGDKGQFNKLIVSEAFDYEAFLNMGWCVNQIINQLNKNTNFSYGVFDNRSLVSFILGDLLNIEKISEYEILLIYVVKKYRNKGIARKLINKIEEKNSCLKKIYLEVAKNNHQAMLFYKKINFKKINIRKNYFCINGKKIDALQMAKTY
;
A
#
# COMPACT_ATOMS: atom_id res chain seq x y z
N MET A 1 -18.38 -11.31 6.75
CA MET A 1 -17.17 -12.09 7.19
C MET A 1 -15.95 -11.45 6.57
N ILE A 2 -15.00 -11.09 7.40
CA ILE A 2 -13.74 -10.45 6.96
C ILE A 2 -12.70 -11.52 6.65
N THR A 3 -12.12 -11.49 5.45
CA THR A 3 -11.03 -12.38 5.02
C THR A 3 -9.86 -11.56 4.50
N LEU A 4 -8.64 -12.08 4.69
CA LEU A 4 -7.40 -11.48 4.19
C LEU A 4 -6.67 -12.52 3.33
N ARG A 5 -6.39 -12.19 2.07
CA ARG A 5 -5.71 -13.08 1.15
C ARG A 5 -4.81 -12.33 0.15
N LYS A 6 -3.93 -13.09 -0.49
CA LYS A 6 -3.07 -12.58 -1.56
C LYS A 6 -3.91 -12.10 -2.75
N LEU A 7 -3.45 -11.02 -3.38
CA LEU A 7 -4.01 -10.46 -4.62
C LEU A 7 -3.18 -10.92 -5.82
N THR A 8 -3.89 -11.25 -6.89
CA THR A 8 -3.32 -11.69 -8.16
C THR A 8 -3.97 -10.92 -9.32
N ASP A 9 -3.50 -11.14 -10.53
CA ASP A 9 -4.09 -10.61 -11.74
C ASP A 9 -5.58 -10.99 -11.93
N GLY A 10 -6.00 -12.11 -11.36
CA GLY A 10 -7.42 -12.50 -11.32
C GLY A 10 -8.33 -11.57 -10.53
N ASP A 11 -7.78 -10.68 -9.71
CA ASP A 11 -8.53 -9.74 -8.87
C ASP A 11 -8.89 -8.41 -9.55
N LYS A 12 -8.57 -8.22 -10.82
CA LYS A 12 -8.90 -7.00 -11.60
C LYS A 12 -10.36 -6.58 -11.45
N GLY A 13 -11.28 -7.54 -11.51
CA GLY A 13 -12.72 -7.29 -11.35
C GLY A 13 -13.09 -6.73 -9.98
N GLN A 14 -12.38 -7.09 -8.93
CA GLN A 14 -12.59 -6.55 -7.57
C GLN A 14 -12.18 -5.08 -7.48
N PHE A 15 -11.08 -4.70 -8.12
CA PHE A 15 -10.64 -3.30 -8.18
C PHE A 15 -11.62 -2.45 -9.00
N ASN A 16 -12.09 -2.96 -10.15
CA ASN A 16 -13.08 -2.26 -10.96
C ASN A 16 -14.38 -2.00 -10.19
N LYS A 17 -14.87 -3.00 -9.45
CA LYS A 17 -16.05 -2.85 -8.58
C LYS A 17 -15.83 -1.85 -7.46
N LEU A 18 -14.66 -1.88 -6.82
CA LEU A 18 -14.33 -0.96 -5.72
C LEU A 18 -14.30 0.48 -6.22
N ILE A 19 -13.62 0.76 -7.31
CA ILE A 19 -13.38 2.12 -7.83
C ILE A 19 -14.66 2.82 -8.28
N VAL A 20 -15.63 2.08 -8.82
CA VAL A 20 -16.93 2.66 -9.21
C VAL A 20 -17.93 2.71 -8.05
N SER A 21 -17.58 2.19 -6.87
CA SER A 21 -18.45 2.20 -5.69
C SER A 21 -18.44 3.56 -5.01
N GLU A 22 -19.57 3.97 -4.44
CA GLU A 22 -19.68 5.19 -3.63
C GLU A 22 -18.78 5.15 -2.38
N ALA A 23 -18.38 3.97 -1.93
CA ALA A 23 -17.49 3.78 -0.80
C ALA A 23 -16.02 4.13 -1.10
N PHE A 24 -15.65 4.27 -2.38
CA PHE A 24 -14.29 4.57 -2.80
C PHE A 24 -14.01 6.07 -2.79
N ASP A 25 -12.98 6.46 -2.07
CA ASP A 25 -12.50 7.84 -2.04
C ASP A 25 -11.59 8.09 -3.24
N TYR A 26 -12.22 8.39 -4.39
CA TYR A 26 -11.51 8.56 -5.67
C TYR A 26 -10.56 9.75 -5.66
N GLU A 27 -10.95 10.85 -5.00
CA GLU A 27 -10.11 12.03 -4.87
C GLU A 27 -8.84 11.74 -4.06
N ALA A 28 -8.97 11.08 -2.90
CA ALA A 28 -7.82 10.67 -2.12
C ALA A 28 -6.90 9.72 -2.90
N PHE A 29 -7.48 8.81 -3.69
CA PHE A 29 -6.72 7.88 -4.53
C PHE A 29 -5.91 8.61 -5.63
N LEU A 30 -6.52 9.54 -6.35
CA LEU A 30 -5.81 10.36 -7.33
C LEU A 30 -4.71 11.21 -6.69
N ASN A 31 -4.97 11.74 -5.49
CA ASN A 31 -3.99 12.53 -4.73
C ASN A 31 -2.78 11.69 -4.27
N MET A 32 -2.89 10.37 -4.21
CA MET A 32 -1.75 9.47 -4.00
C MET A 32 -0.92 9.22 -5.26
N GLY A 33 -1.32 9.78 -6.41
CA GLY A 33 -0.60 9.65 -7.68
C GLY A 33 -0.82 8.31 -8.39
N TRP A 34 -1.90 7.58 -8.06
CA TRP A 34 -2.22 6.28 -8.65
C TRP A 34 -3.42 6.32 -9.58
N CYS A 35 -3.39 5.44 -10.60
CA CYS A 35 -4.54 5.15 -11.46
C CYS A 35 -4.78 3.62 -11.54
N VAL A 36 -5.96 3.24 -12.05
CA VAL A 36 -6.39 1.83 -12.15
C VAL A 36 -5.41 0.98 -12.95
N ASN A 37 -4.92 1.52 -14.07
CA ASN A 37 -3.98 0.78 -14.91
C ASN A 37 -2.68 0.45 -14.21
N GLN A 38 -2.19 1.33 -13.33
CA GLN A 38 -1.01 1.06 -12.52
C GLN A 38 -1.25 -0.08 -11.52
N ILE A 39 -2.44 -0.17 -10.92
CA ILE A 39 -2.81 -1.29 -10.05
C ILE A 39 -2.78 -2.60 -10.85
N ILE A 40 -3.42 -2.62 -12.02
CA ILE A 40 -3.48 -3.81 -12.87
C ILE A 40 -2.07 -4.24 -13.30
N ASN A 41 -1.24 -3.29 -13.70
CA ASN A 41 0.15 -3.56 -14.07
C ASN A 41 0.95 -4.13 -12.89
N GLN A 42 0.74 -3.61 -11.68
CA GLN A 42 1.39 -4.11 -10.48
C GLN A 42 1.01 -5.56 -10.18
N LEU A 43 -0.27 -5.93 -10.31
CA LEU A 43 -0.72 -7.29 -10.06
C LEU A 43 -0.13 -8.32 -11.04
N ASN A 44 0.30 -7.88 -12.22
CA ASN A 44 0.92 -8.73 -13.25
C ASN A 44 2.45 -8.89 -13.09
N LYS A 45 3.10 -8.13 -12.20
CA LYS A 45 4.55 -8.23 -12.03
C LYS A 45 4.97 -9.51 -11.32
N ASN A 46 6.13 -10.04 -11.68
CA ASN A 46 6.74 -11.18 -11.00
C ASN A 46 7.09 -10.87 -9.53
N THR A 47 7.39 -9.61 -9.22
CA THR A 47 7.69 -9.13 -7.87
C THR A 47 6.44 -8.83 -7.05
N ASN A 48 5.24 -8.91 -7.65
CA ASN A 48 3.99 -8.61 -6.97
C ASN A 48 3.80 -9.45 -5.70
N PHE A 49 3.70 -8.78 -4.57
CA PHE A 49 3.41 -9.38 -3.28
C PHE A 49 2.38 -8.54 -2.54
N SER A 50 1.16 -8.57 -3.05
CA SER A 50 0.05 -7.72 -2.64
C SER A 50 -1.02 -8.53 -1.92
N TYR A 51 -1.71 -7.90 -0.96
CA TYR A 51 -2.79 -8.52 -0.19
C TYR A 51 -4.01 -7.63 -0.13
N GLY A 52 -5.17 -8.25 -0.06
CA GLY A 52 -6.47 -7.60 0.09
C GLY A 52 -7.25 -8.08 1.29
N VAL A 53 -8.04 -7.19 1.85
CA VAL A 53 -9.05 -7.50 2.86
C VAL A 53 -10.42 -7.42 2.20
N PHE A 54 -11.21 -8.45 2.39
CA PHE A 54 -12.54 -8.60 1.80
C PHE A 54 -13.59 -8.69 2.90
N ASP A 55 -14.69 -7.99 2.72
CA ASP A 55 -15.91 -8.18 3.52
C ASP A 55 -17.02 -8.71 2.62
N ASN A 56 -17.55 -9.89 2.96
CA ASN A 56 -18.56 -10.58 2.15
C ASN A 56 -18.19 -10.64 0.66
N ARG A 57 -16.94 -11.03 0.35
CA ARG A 57 -16.37 -11.14 -1.00
C ARG A 57 -16.09 -9.80 -1.71
N SER A 58 -16.36 -8.66 -1.10
CA SER A 58 -16.03 -7.34 -1.66
C SER A 58 -14.71 -6.82 -1.13
N LEU A 59 -13.83 -6.37 -2.00
CA LEU A 59 -12.55 -5.77 -1.61
C LEU A 59 -12.80 -4.45 -0.87
N VAL A 60 -12.29 -4.33 0.36
CA VAL A 60 -12.48 -3.14 1.20
C VAL A 60 -11.18 -2.48 1.64
N SER A 61 -10.07 -3.17 1.45
CA SER A 61 -8.73 -2.63 1.73
C SER A 61 -7.68 -3.45 0.99
N PHE A 62 -6.56 -2.82 0.66
CA PHE A 62 -5.45 -3.53 0.04
C PHE A 62 -4.11 -2.87 0.33
N ILE A 63 -3.06 -3.68 0.22
CA ILE A 63 -1.66 -3.25 0.14
C ILE A 63 -1.10 -3.77 -1.19
N LEU A 64 -0.55 -2.86 -1.98
CA LEU A 64 0.23 -3.20 -3.18
C LEU A 64 1.70 -3.04 -2.88
N GLY A 65 2.50 -3.99 -3.30
CA GLY A 65 3.93 -3.90 -3.11
C GLY A 65 4.73 -4.92 -3.88
N ASP A 66 6.02 -4.66 -3.93
CA ASP A 66 7.02 -5.51 -4.55
C ASP A 66 7.87 -6.21 -3.48
N LEU A 67 8.01 -7.52 -3.60
CA LEU A 67 8.93 -8.31 -2.80
C LEU A 67 10.19 -8.60 -3.62
N LEU A 68 11.30 -8.07 -3.17
CA LEU A 68 12.62 -8.27 -3.78
C LEU A 68 13.42 -9.27 -2.96
N ASN A 69 13.80 -10.38 -3.58
CA ASN A 69 14.66 -11.38 -2.98
C ASN A 69 16.09 -11.16 -3.48
N ILE A 70 17.00 -10.88 -2.55
CA ILE A 70 18.41 -10.63 -2.83
C ILE A 70 19.22 -11.68 -2.06
N GLU A 71 19.66 -12.71 -2.75
CA GLU A 71 20.35 -13.86 -2.14
C GLU A 71 19.53 -14.52 -1.02
N LYS A 72 19.91 -14.32 0.25
CA LYS A 72 19.26 -14.94 1.43
C LYS A 72 18.34 -13.97 2.18
N ILE A 73 18.17 -12.76 1.70
CA ILE A 73 17.34 -11.74 2.34
C ILE A 73 16.24 -11.25 1.42
N SER A 74 15.19 -10.70 2.00
CA SER A 74 14.09 -10.08 1.27
C SER A 74 13.91 -8.63 1.73
N GLU A 75 13.59 -7.76 0.79
CA GLU A 75 13.10 -6.40 1.04
C GLU A 75 11.72 -6.23 0.42
N TYR A 76 10.86 -5.49 1.08
CA TYR A 76 9.52 -5.21 0.59
C TYR A 76 9.29 -3.72 0.42
N GLU A 77 8.87 -3.31 -0.76
CA GLU A 77 8.44 -1.95 -1.04
C GLU A 77 6.93 -1.83 -0.96
N ILE A 78 6.43 -1.00 -0.05
CA ILE A 78 5.01 -0.62 -0.05
C ILE A 78 4.81 0.46 -1.11
N LEU A 79 4.07 0.13 -2.16
CA LEU A 79 3.71 1.06 -3.22
C LEU A 79 2.44 1.83 -2.89
N LEU A 80 1.44 1.15 -2.32
CA LEU A 80 0.16 1.75 -1.97
C LEU A 80 -0.54 0.95 -0.87
N ILE A 81 -1.07 1.63 0.14
CA ILE A 81 -2.06 1.07 1.07
C ILE A 81 -3.33 1.90 0.97
N TYR A 82 -4.46 1.23 0.79
CA TYR A 82 -5.77 1.87 0.75
C TYR A 82 -6.75 1.14 1.67
N VAL A 83 -7.53 1.92 2.42
CA VAL A 83 -8.61 1.42 3.28
C VAL A 83 -9.86 2.24 2.99
N VAL A 84 -10.96 1.59 2.61
CA VAL A 84 -12.26 2.23 2.44
C VAL A 84 -12.67 2.96 3.71
N LYS A 85 -13.20 4.16 3.59
CA LYS A 85 -13.43 5.11 4.70
C LYS A 85 -14.12 4.48 5.93
N LYS A 86 -15.18 3.70 5.74
CA LYS A 86 -15.91 3.04 6.84
C LYS A 86 -15.14 1.96 7.59
N TYR A 87 -14.01 1.51 7.02
CA TYR A 87 -13.13 0.50 7.62
C TYR A 87 -11.85 1.11 8.23
N ARG A 88 -11.64 2.42 8.13
CA ARG A 88 -10.48 3.11 8.72
C ARG A 88 -10.53 3.08 10.25
N ASN A 89 -9.38 3.31 10.87
CA ASN A 89 -9.20 3.31 12.34
C ASN A 89 -9.56 1.98 13.05
N LYS A 90 -9.66 0.89 12.30
CA LYS A 90 -9.95 -0.48 12.81
C LYS A 90 -8.73 -1.41 12.74
N GLY A 91 -7.54 -0.85 12.60
CA GLY A 91 -6.29 -1.60 12.54
C GLY A 91 -6.05 -2.40 11.25
N ILE A 92 -6.87 -2.21 10.19
CA ILE A 92 -6.80 -3.01 8.96
C ILE A 92 -5.48 -2.80 8.22
N ALA A 93 -5.01 -1.56 8.09
CA ALA A 93 -3.72 -1.27 7.45
C ALA A 93 -2.57 -1.98 8.17
N ARG A 94 -2.58 -2.00 9.51
CA ARG A 94 -1.59 -2.73 10.31
C ARG A 94 -1.66 -4.24 10.07
N LYS A 95 -2.87 -4.81 9.98
CA LYS A 95 -3.04 -6.25 9.67
C LYS A 95 -2.45 -6.61 8.31
N LEU A 96 -2.57 -5.73 7.32
CA LEU A 96 -1.96 -5.95 6.00
C LEU A 96 -0.43 -5.96 6.09
N ILE A 97 0.18 -5.02 6.82
CA ILE A 97 1.64 -4.99 7.01
C ILE A 97 2.11 -6.21 7.79
N ASN A 98 1.44 -6.56 8.89
CA ASN A 98 1.75 -7.76 9.66
C ASN A 98 1.71 -9.02 8.78
N LYS A 99 0.79 -9.06 7.80
CA LYS A 99 0.70 -10.19 6.86
C LYS A 99 1.93 -10.30 5.96
N ILE A 100 2.49 -9.18 5.53
CA ILE A 100 3.75 -9.15 4.78
C ILE A 100 4.89 -9.71 5.65
N GLU A 101 4.97 -9.28 6.91
CA GLU A 101 5.98 -9.72 7.87
C GLU A 101 5.88 -11.23 8.13
N GLU A 102 4.68 -11.75 8.41
CA GLU A 102 4.42 -13.17 8.67
C GLU A 102 4.82 -14.09 7.50
N LYS A 103 4.66 -13.62 6.27
CA LYS A 103 4.89 -14.41 5.06
C LYS A 103 6.34 -14.40 4.57
N ASN A 104 7.21 -13.64 5.22
CA ASN A 104 8.60 -13.46 4.78
C ASN A 104 9.58 -13.58 5.94
N SER A 105 9.98 -14.80 6.27
CA SER A 105 10.93 -15.07 7.35
C SER A 105 12.33 -14.47 7.15
N CYS A 106 12.70 -14.18 5.91
CA CYS A 106 13.99 -13.57 5.54
C CYS A 106 13.89 -12.05 5.34
N LEU A 107 12.76 -11.43 5.72
CA LEU A 107 12.53 -10.00 5.55
C LEU A 107 13.50 -9.20 6.41
N LYS A 108 14.24 -8.28 5.77
CA LYS A 108 15.19 -7.38 6.44
C LYS A 108 14.72 -5.94 6.48
N LYS A 109 13.85 -5.55 5.54
CA LYS A 109 13.42 -4.18 5.43
C LYS A 109 12.07 -4.09 4.73
N ILE A 110 11.22 -3.23 5.26
CA ILE A 110 10.06 -2.67 4.54
C ILE A 110 10.30 -1.19 4.36
N TYR A 111 10.10 -0.67 3.15
CA TYR A 111 10.25 0.76 2.87
C TYR A 111 9.10 1.28 2.02
N LEU A 112 8.94 2.59 2.02
CA LEU A 112 7.90 3.29 1.29
C LEU A 112 8.27 4.74 1.02
N GLU A 113 7.53 5.36 0.13
CA GLU A 113 7.52 6.79 -0.09
C GLU A 113 6.15 7.37 0.21
N VAL A 114 6.10 8.43 0.99
CA VAL A 114 4.87 9.12 1.38
C VAL A 114 5.01 10.62 1.12
N ALA A 115 3.97 11.24 0.58
CA ALA A 115 3.96 12.68 0.35
C ALA A 115 4.11 13.44 1.68
N LYS A 116 4.99 14.44 1.70
CA LYS A 116 5.33 15.23 2.89
C LYS A 116 4.12 15.88 3.56
N ASN A 117 3.07 16.15 2.80
CA ASN A 117 1.82 16.73 3.30
C ASN A 117 0.80 15.67 3.77
N ASN A 118 1.08 14.38 3.62
CA ASN A 118 0.20 13.31 4.12
C ASN A 118 0.53 12.99 5.58
N HIS A 119 0.15 13.92 6.48
CA HIS A 119 0.45 13.82 7.91
C HIS A 119 -0.17 12.58 8.56
N GLN A 120 -1.38 12.20 8.13
CA GLN A 120 -2.07 11.03 8.69
C GLN A 120 -1.31 9.73 8.41
N ALA A 121 -0.84 9.55 7.17
CA ALA A 121 -0.04 8.38 6.81
C ALA A 121 1.30 8.38 7.55
N MET A 122 1.99 9.53 7.64
CA MET A 122 3.25 9.62 8.36
C MET A 122 3.09 9.25 9.84
N LEU A 123 2.03 9.71 10.50
CA LEU A 123 1.75 9.34 11.91
C LEU A 123 1.47 7.85 12.05
N PHE A 124 0.72 7.27 11.12
CA PHE A 124 0.45 5.82 11.09
C PHE A 124 1.75 5.02 10.98
N TYR A 125 2.61 5.34 10.02
CA TYR A 125 3.87 4.63 9.83
C TYR A 125 4.82 4.78 11.02
N LYS A 126 4.91 5.98 11.63
CA LYS A 126 5.69 6.19 12.86
C LYS A 126 5.20 5.30 14.02
N LYS A 127 3.88 5.18 14.21
CA LYS A 127 3.29 4.34 15.26
C LYS A 127 3.61 2.85 15.12
N ILE A 128 3.95 2.40 13.93
CA ILE A 128 4.33 1.01 13.67
C ILE A 128 5.82 0.84 13.38
N ASN A 129 6.62 1.78 13.91
CA ASN A 129 8.09 1.75 13.94
C ASN A 129 8.81 2.00 12.61
N PHE A 130 8.14 2.63 11.64
CA PHE A 130 8.85 3.17 10.48
C PHE A 130 9.57 4.46 10.86
N LYS A 131 10.79 4.60 10.38
CA LYS A 131 11.63 5.79 10.57
C LYS A 131 11.86 6.48 9.23
N LYS A 132 11.92 7.80 9.23
CA LYS A 132 12.34 8.57 8.08
C LYS A 132 13.82 8.28 7.80
N ILE A 133 14.14 7.96 6.55
CA ILE A 133 15.51 7.69 6.10
C ILE A 133 16.03 8.70 5.09
N ASN A 134 15.14 9.32 4.30
CA ASN A 134 15.55 10.29 3.27
C ASN A 134 14.36 11.20 2.87
N ILE A 135 14.67 12.22 2.07
CA ILE A 135 13.69 13.08 1.39
C ILE A 135 14.02 13.09 -0.11
N ARG A 136 13.02 12.81 -0.94
CA ARG A 136 13.10 13.01 -2.40
C ARG A 136 12.36 14.27 -2.77
N LYS A 137 13.08 15.30 -3.17
CA LYS A 137 12.46 16.58 -3.53
C LYS A 137 11.65 16.49 -4.81
N ASN A 138 10.50 17.16 -4.81
CA ASN A 138 9.62 17.29 -5.98
C ASN A 138 9.22 15.96 -6.62
N TYR A 139 9.09 14.91 -5.83
CA TYR A 139 8.84 13.55 -6.30
C TYR A 139 7.40 13.33 -6.76
N PHE A 140 6.42 13.80 -5.98
CA PHE A 140 5.00 13.71 -6.33
C PHE A 140 4.56 14.95 -7.10
N CYS A 141 3.68 14.75 -8.07
CA CYS A 141 2.94 15.84 -8.71
C CYS A 141 1.45 15.63 -8.42
N ILE A 142 0.91 16.43 -7.49
CA ILE A 142 -0.47 16.31 -7.04
C ILE A 142 -1.16 17.64 -7.34
N ASN A 143 -2.24 17.60 -8.16
CA ASN A 143 -2.96 18.79 -8.60
C ASN A 143 -2.04 19.89 -9.20
N GLY A 144 -1.06 19.48 -10.02
CA GLY A 144 -0.08 20.38 -10.63
C GLY A 144 0.98 20.93 -9.69
N LYS A 145 0.96 20.57 -8.41
CA LYS A 145 1.97 20.99 -7.41
C LYS A 145 2.97 19.87 -7.18
N LYS A 146 4.25 20.23 -7.19
CA LYS A 146 5.33 19.32 -6.82
C LYS A 146 5.44 19.23 -5.30
N ILE A 147 5.45 18.02 -4.78
CA ILE A 147 5.49 17.72 -3.34
C ILE A 147 6.64 16.77 -3.08
N ASP A 148 7.41 17.04 -2.03
CA ASP A 148 8.48 16.17 -1.58
C ASP A 148 7.92 14.84 -1.07
N ALA A 149 8.63 13.76 -1.31
CA ALA A 149 8.40 12.47 -0.69
C ALA A 149 9.32 12.27 0.51
N LEU A 150 8.76 11.78 1.61
CA LEU A 150 9.53 11.18 2.69
C LEU A 150 9.70 9.70 2.40
N GLN A 151 10.96 9.25 2.35
CA GLN A 151 11.26 7.83 2.38
C GLN A 151 11.28 7.36 3.82
N MET A 152 10.50 6.34 4.11
CA MET A 152 10.41 5.74 5.44
C MET A 152 10.73 4.25 5.36
N ALA A 153 11.36 3.71 6.39
CA ALA A 153 11.67 2.29 6.46
C ALA A 153 11.52 1.72 7.87
N LYS A 154 11.22 0.43 7.92
CA LYS A 154 11.29 -0.42 9.10
C LYS A 154 12.26 -1.56 8.80
N THR A 155 13.23 -1.77 9.68
CA THR A 155 14.24 -2.83 9.57
C THR A 155 14.02 -3.91 10.62
N TYR A 156 14.47 -5.14 10.32
CA TYR A 156 14.29 -6.34 11.14
C TYR A 156 15.62 -7.00 11.49
#